data_e5697fc2dacc14ad6ad715faf29f5183
#
_entry.id   e5697fc2dacc14ad6ad715faf29f5183
#
_cell.length_a   1.000
_cell.length_b   1.000
_cell.length_c   1.000
_cell.angle_alpha   90.00
_cell.angle_beta   90.00
_cell.angle_gamma   90.00
#
_symmetry.space_group_name_H-M   'P 1'
#
loop_
_entity.id
_entity.type
_entity.pdbx_description
1 polymer ?
#
loop_
_entity_poly.entity_id
_entity_poly.type
_entity_poly.pdbx_seq_one_letter_code
_entity_poly.pdbx_strand_id
1 'polypeptide(L)'
;MSNFKITEKCDLNTQDYLIEVEAPHVAERLKPGQFVVLMTHEKGERIPMSVQKAEDGRITMFIKRLGKTSLQLDDYRVGDSLYQVVGPMGNAFPIQRYGTVVWCSDLVCGHAENYAYCEALSRVEGNHVISIQTFPTKDDVYGEEEQRSVSHEYHITTVDGSYGKRGHYNDVLKSLLETRDIDVVLGCGQIDKLKDMADITREHGVKAYSVLRQIMVDATGMCGACRVFIDGQMKLTCIDGPLFDAHKVNFEDVINRLGMFKQPEAAAKEAYLQAREGS
;
A
#
# COMPACT_ATOMS: atom_id res chain seq x y z
N MET A 1 -13.70 -3.40 -26.19
CA MET A 1 -13.11 -2.60 -25.08
C MET A 1 -13.19 -3.45 -23.85
N SER A 2 -12.12 -3.67 -23.12
CA SER A 2 -12.16 -4.41 -21.86
C SER A 2 -13.00 -3.61 -20.87
N ASN A 3 -14.10 -4.23 -20.42
CA ASN A 3 -15.02 -3.62 -19.47
C ASN A 3 -14.46 -3.95 -18.08
N PHE A 4 -13.81 -2.99 -17.40
CA PHE A 4 -13.26 -3.14 -16.06
C PHE A 4 -14.41 -3.10 -15.03
N LYS A 5 -15.19 -4.18 -14.99
CA LYS A 5 -16.40 -4.27 -14.19
C LYS A 5 -16.06 -4.53 -12.72
N ILE A 6 -16.72 -3.82 -11.83
CA ILE A 6 -16.65 -4.07 -10.38
C ILE A 6 -17.51 -5.31 -10.10
N THR A 7 -16.87 -6.35 -9.57
CA THR A 7 -17.49 -7.64 -9.24
C THR A 7 -17.84 -7.77 -7.78
N GLU A 8 -17.08 -7.08 -6.92
CA GLU A 8 -17.35 -7.04 -5.48
C GLU A 8 -17.06 -5.63 -4.95
N LYS A 9 -17.81 -5.23 -3.93
CA LYS A 9 -17.57 -4.04 -3.13
C LYS A 9 -18.13 -4.25 -1.74
N CYS A 10 -17.30 -4.06 -0.72
CA CYS A 10 -17.72 -4.11 0.68
C CYS A 10 -16.95 -3.12 1.54
N ASP A 11 -17.57 -2.65 2.61
CA ASP A 11 -16.91 -1.83 3.62
C ASP A 11 -16.00 -2.71 4.47
N LEU A 12 -14.78 -2.26 4.69
CA LEU A 12 -13.83 -2.85 5.64
C LEU A 12 -14.02 -2.23 7.03
N ASN A 13 -14.24 -0.92 7.06
CA ASN A 13 -14.60 -0.12 8.21
C ASN A 13 -15.27 1.18 7.74
N THR A 14 -15.47 2.16 8.61
CA THR A 14 -16.11 3.44 8.27
C THR A 14 -15.30 4.28 7.26
N GLN A 15 -13.98 4.09 7.17
CA GLN A 15 -13.07 4.86 6.32
C GLN A 15 -12.57 4.11 5.10
N ASP A 16 -12.53 2.79 5.18
CA ASP A 16 -11.89 1.93 4.19
C ASP A 16 -12.90 0.95 3.58
N TYR A 17 -12.75 0.67 2.29
CA TYR A 17 -13.56 -0.30 1.58
C TYR A 17 -12.72 -1.11 0.60
N LEU A 18 -13.23 -2.27 0.22
CA LEU A 18 -12.67 -3.16 -0.78
C LEU A 18 -13.45 -3.03 -2.08
N ILE A 19 -12.74 -3.07 -3.20
CA ILE A 19 -13.32 -3.35 -4.52
C ILE A 19 -12.55 -4.48 -5.20
N GLU A 20 -13.29 -5.34 -5.91
CA GLU A 20 -12.75 -6.30 -6.86
C GLU A 20 -13.17 -5.89 -8.28
N VAL A 21 -12.23 -5.96 -9.22
CA VAL A 21 -12.43 -5.49 -10.60
C VAL A 21 -11.96 -6.54 -11.60
N GLU A 22 -12.78 -6.82 -12.62
CA GLU A 22 -12.37 -7.63 -13.76
C GLU A 22 -11.27 -6.94 -14.55
N ALA A 23 -10.05 -7.52 -14.52
CA ALA A 23 -8.88 -7.00 -15.23
C ALA A 23 -7.94 -8.16 -15.62
N PRO A 24 -8.37 -9.10 -16.48
CA PRO A 24 -7.66 -10.36 -16.71
C PRO A 24 -6.22 -10.18 -17.19
N HIS A 25 -5.98 -9.23 -18.10
CA HIS A 25 -4.63 -8.97 -18.59
C HIS A 25 -3.68 -8.39 -17.54
N VAL A 26 -4.23 -7.68 -16.54
CA VAL A 26 -3.47 -7.18 -15.40
C VAL A 26 -3.24 -8.29 -14.40
N ALA A 27 -4.31 -8.99 -14.00
CA ALA A 27 -4.27 -10.04 -12.98
C ALA A 27 -3.26 -11.16 -13.34
N GLU A 28 -3.22 -11.58 -14.62
CA GLU A 28 -2.30 -12.61 -15.10
C GLU A 28 -0.81 -12.25 -14.95
N ARG A 29 -0.49 -10.95 -14.98
CA ARG A 29 0.89 -10.46 -15.05
C ARG A 29 1.37 -9.75 -13.80
N LEU A 30 0.47 -9.39 -12.90
CA LEU A 30 0.79 -8.65 -11.69
C LEU A 30 1.64 -9.52 -10.76
N LYS A 31 2.67 -8.92 -10.20
CA LYS A 31 3.56 -9.54 -9.21
C LYS A 31 3.64 -8.66 -7.97
N PRO A 32 3.93 -9.22 -6.78
CA PRO A 32 4.15 -8.44 -5.56
C PRO A 32 5.16 -7.30 -5.79
N GLY A 33 4.82 -6.12 -5.29
CA GLY A 33 5.60 -4.90 -5.51
C GLY A 33 5.12 -4.03 -6.66
N GLN A 34 4.29 -4.55 -7.55
CA GLN A 34 3.69 -3.77 -8.62
C GLN A 34 2.32 -3.23 -8.18
N PHE A 35 1.88 -2.18 -8.86
CA PHE A 35 0.61 -1.51 -8.61
C PHE A 35 -0.17 -1.30 -9.91
N VAL A 36 -1.39 -0.81 -9.80
CA VAL A 36 -2.22 -0.42 -10.94
C VAL A 36 -2.58 1.05 -10.87
N VAL A 37 -2.99 1.63 -11.99
CA VAL A 37 -3.53 2.98 -12.07
C VAL A 37 -4.97 2.90 -12.54
N LEU A 38 -5.86 3.51 -11.78
CA LEU A 38 -7.29 3.56 -12.07
C LEU A 38 -7.70 4.94 -12.59
N MET A 39 -8.71 4.95 -13.49
CA MET A 39 -9.48 6.14 -13.86
C MET A 39 -10.97 5.83 -13.75
N THR A 40 -11.71 6.67 -13.08
CA THR A 40 -13.18 6.52 -12.92
C THR A 40 -13.93 6.90 -14.17
N HIS A 41 -13.51 7.96 -14.89
CA HIS A 41 -14.12 8.44 -16.13
C HIS A 41 -13.05 9.08 -17.04
N GLU A 42 -13.38 9.40 -18.28
CA GLU A 42 -12.43 9.88 -19.32
C GLU A 42 -11.58 11.09 -18.89
N LYS A 43 -12.16 12.00 -18.14
CA LYS A 43 -11.48 13.19 -17.58
C LYS A 43 -11.09 13.02 -16.12
N GLY A 44 -11.13 11.78 -15.60
CA GLY A 44 -10.80 11.44 -14.23
C GLY A 44 -9.31 11.52 -13.96
N GLU A 45 -8.97 11.69 -12.70
CA GLU A 45 -7.60 11.58 -12.24
C GLU A 45 -7.09 10.14 -12.39
N ARG A 46 -5.80 10.00 -12.63
CA ARG A 46 -5.09 8.72 -12.59
C ARG A 46 -4.62 8.48 -11.17
N ILE A 47 -5.21 7.49 -10.49
CA ILE A 47 -4.85 7.17 -9.11
C ILE A 47 -4.12 5.84 -9.02
N PRO A 48 -2.91 5.80 -8.44
CA PRO A 48 -2.20 4.55 -8.20
C PRO A 48 -2.86 3.79 -7.05
N MET A 49 -3.01 2.48 -7.23
CA MET A 49 -3.60 1.59 -6.23
C MET A 49 -2.74 0.35 -6.02
N SER A 50 -2.48 0.03 -4.76
CA SER A 50 -1.91 -1.24 -4.35
C SER A 50 -2.95 -2.35 -4.53
N VAL A 51 -2.50 -3.51 -4.97
CA VAL A 51 -3.36 -4.68 -5.18
C VAL A 51 -3.08 -5.71 -4.09
N GLN A 52 -4.13 -6.16 -3.41
CA GLN A 52 -4.06 -7.21 -2.41
C GLN A 52 -3.95 -8.58 -3.06
N LYS A 53 -4.86 -8.87 -4.00
CA LYS A 53 -4.93 -10.15 -4.73
C LYS A 53 -5.09 -9.92 -6.21
N ALA A 54 -4.53 -10.84 -7.00
CA ALA A 54 -4.69 -10.91 -8.45
C ALA A 54 -4.89 -12.37 -8.83
N GLU A 55 -6.14 -12.79 -8.96
CA GLU A 55 -6.52 -14.18 -9.22
C GLU A 55 -7.78 -14.26 -10.07
N ASP A 56 -7.96 -15.34 -10.82
CA ASP A 56 -9.14 -15.60 -11.67
C ASP A 56 -9.53 -14.44 -12.61
N GLY A 57 -8.52 -13.70 -13.11
CA GLY A 57 -8.72 -12.56 -14.01
C GLY A 57 -9.24 -11.30 -13.30
N ARG A 58 -9.21 -11.25 -11.98
CA ARG A 58 -9.68 -10.13 -11.14
C ARG A 58 -8.57 -9.60 -10.27
N ILE A 59 -8.68 -8.34 -9.88
CA ILE A 59 -7.79 -7.68 -8.92
C ILE A 59 -8.60 -7.12 -7.77
N THR A 60 -8.13 -7.37 -6.55
CA THR A 60 -8.74 -6.85 -5.31
C THR A 60 -7.89 -5.73 -4.75
N MET A 61 -8.53 -4.62 -4.41
CA MET A 61 -7.87 -3.41 -3.90
C MET A 61 -8.58 -2.89 -2.66
N PHE A 62 -7.80 -2.43 -1.69
CA PHE A 62 -8.30 -1.73 -0.51
C PHE A 62 -8.15 -0.23 -0.71
N ILE A 63 -9.20 0.52 -0.43
CA ILE A 63 -9.29 1.94 -0.75
C ILE A 63 -9.77 2.72 0.46
N LYS A 64 -9.08 3.83 0.74
CA LYS A 64 -9.51 4.77 1.78
C LYS A 64 -10.37 5.89 1.20
N ARG A 65 -11.45 6.25 1.87
CA ARG A 65 -12.30 7.43 1.58
C ARG A 65 -11.56 8.73 1.91
N LEU A 66 -10.48 9.01 1.19
CA LEU A 66 -9.54 10.09 1.53
C LEU A 66 -9.79 11.37 0.73
N GLY A 67 -9.73 11.29 -0.58
CA GLY A 67 -9.81 12.41 -1.51
C GLY A 67 -11.02 12.32 -2.44
N LYS A 68 -11.16 13.32 -3.32
CA LYS A 68 -12.25 13.39 -4.30
C LYS A 68 -12.42 12.09 -5.08
N THR A 69 -11.37 11.58 -5.70
CA THR A 69 -11.45 10.42 -6.60
C THR A 69 -11.75 9.13 -5.86
N SER A 70 -11.24 8.93 -4.65
CA SER A 70 -11.59 7.77 -3.82
C SER A 70 -13.05 7.80 -3.34
N LEU A 71 -13.62 9.00 -3.14
CA LEU A 71 -15.05 9.19 -2.85
C LEU A 71 -15.92 8.98 -4.11
N GLN A 72 -15.47 9.44 -5.28
CA GLN A 72 -16.15 9.14 -6.55
C GLN A 72 -16.21 7.63 -6.80
N LEU A 73 -15.12 6.93 -6.53
CA LEU A 73 -15.06 5.48 -6.68
C LEU A 73 -15.96 4.76 -5.65
N ASP A 74 -16.13 5.35 -4.46
CA ASP A 74 -17.06 4.85 -3.46
C ASP A 74 -18.54 4.96 -3.88
N ASP A 75 -18.90 5.87 -4.80
CA ASP A 75 -20.25 5.97 -5.34
C ASP A 75 -20.59 4.87 -6.36
N TYR A 76 -19.58 4.17 -6.90
CA TYR A 76 -19.76 3.03 -7.81
C TYR A 76 -20.36 1.83 -7.08
N ARG A 77 -21.11 1.02 -7.83
CA ARG A 77 -21.77 -0.21 -7.34
C ARG A 77 -21.22 -1.43 -8.06
N VAL A 78 -21.46 -2.59 -7.50
CA VAL A 78 -21.24 -3.87 -8.20
C VAL A 78 -22.02 -3.86 -9.51
N GLY A 79 -21.34 -4.16 -10.60
CA GLY A 79 -21.87 -4.09 -11.96
C GLY A 79 -21.47 -2.84 -12.74
N ASP A 80 -21.08 -1.75 -12.07
CA ASP A 80 -20.51 -0.58 -12.74
C ASP A 80 -19.10 -0.89 -13.28
N SER A 81 -18.63 -0.07 -14.22
CA SER A 81 -17.32 -0.26 -14.84
C SER A 81 -16.45 0.97 -14.68
N LEU A 82 -15.17 0.75 -14.35
CA LEU A 82 -14.16 1.79 -14.40
C LEU A 82 -13.85 2.15 -15.86
N TYR A 83 -13.50 3.40 -16.08
CA TYR A 83 -13.09 3.86 -17.41
C TYR A 83 -11.80 3.19 -17.86
N GLN A 84 -10.82 3.08 -16.95
CA GLN A 84 -9.52 2.48 -17.26
C GLN A 84 -8.87 1.86 -16.02
N VAL A 85 -8.22 0.71 -16.24
CA VAL A 85 -7.26 0.07 -15.33
C VAL A 85 -5.98 -0.17 -16.14
N VAL A 86 -4.89 0.45 -15.73
CA VAL A 86 -3.57 0.32 -16.38
C VAL A 86 -2.62 -0.38 -15.41
N GLY A 87 -1.93 -1.38 -15.88
CA GLY A 87 -0.95 -2.13 -15.10
C GLY A 87 -0.52 -3.43 -15.79
N PRO A 88 0.39 -4.18 -15.18
CA PRO A 88 1.15 -3.83 -13.97
C PRO A 88 2.09 -2.64 -14.16
N MET A 89 2.21 -1.79 -13.15
CA MET A 89 3.13 -0.65 -13.10
C MET A 89 4.18 -0.88 -12.00
N GLY A 90 5.32 -0.23 -12.14
CA GLY A 90 6.43 -0.38 -11.20
C GLY A 90 7.18 -1.69 -11.33
N ASN A 91 8.19 -1.89 -10.49
CA ASN A 91 9.03 -3.07 -10.47
C ASN A 91 8.51 -4.11 -9.46
N ALA A 92 8.50 -5.36 -9.89
CA ALA A 92 8.23 -6.47 -8.99
C ALA A 92 9.36 -6.64 -7.96
N PHE A 93 8.99 -6.98 -6.73
CA PHE A 93 9.96 -7.39 -5.72
C PHE A 93 10.42 -8.83 -5.99
N PRO A 94 11.71 -9.14 -5.91
CA PRO A 94 12.19 -10.49 -6.06
C PRO A 94 11.64 -11.40 -4.96
N ILE A 95 10.83 -12.40 -5.34
CA ILE A 95 10.34 -13.42 -4.41
C ILE A 95 11.34 -14.57 -4.40
N GLN A 96 12.09 -14.65 -3.32
CA GLN A 96 13.18 -15.63 -3.13
C GLN A 96 13.36 -15.96 -1.65
N ARG A 97 14.28 -16.84 -1.33
CA ARG A 97 14.65 -17.14 0.05
C ARG A 97 15.41 -15.94 0.65
N TYR A 98 14.89 -15.41 1.73
CA TYR A 98 15.50 -14.36 2.55
C TYR A 98 15.84 -14.84 3.96
N GLY A 99 15.18 -15.87 4.49
CA GLY A 99 15.23 -16.27 5.88
C GLY A 99 14.06 -15.71 6.68
N THR A 100 14.32 -15.03 7.79
CA THR A 100 13.28 -14.38 8.60
C THR A 100 12.94 -13.01 8.01
N VAL A 101 11.70 -12.87 7.54
CA VAL A 101 11.19 -11.66 6.89
C VAL A 101 10.15 -11.02 7.77
N VAL A 102 10.27 -9.72 8.05
CA VAL A 102 9.24 -8.94 8.74
C VAL A 102 8.60 -7.96 7.76
N TRP A 103 7.26 -7.97 7.66
CA TRP A 103 6.51 -6.98 6.91
C TRP A 103 5.69 -6.08 7.84
N CYS A 104 5.87 -4.77 7.73
CA CYS A 104 5.23 -3.75 8.56
C CYS A 104 4.25 -2.90 7.77
N SER A 105 3.05 -2.65 8.29
CA SER A 105 2.07 -1.76 7.65
C SER A 105 1.15 -1.05 8.64
N ASP A 106 0.68 0.15 8.26
CA ASP A 106 -0.22 0.98 9.09
C ASP A 106 -1.29 1.76 8.30
N LEU A 107 -1.36 1.58 6.98
CA LEU A 107 -2.36 2.20 6.12
C LEU A 107 -3.01 1.15 5.21
N VAL A 108 -4.23 1.44 4.78
CA VAL A 108 -5.04 0.54 3.94
C VAL A 108 -4.28 -0.04 2.73
N CYS A 109 -3.52 0.78 2.02
CA CYS A 109 -2.68 0.33 0.90
C CYS A 109 -1.50 -0.54 1.37
N GLY A 110 -0.91 -0.21 2.55
CA GLY A 110 0.12 -1.03 3.17
C GLY A 110 -0.42 -2.37 3.63
N HIS A 111 -1.65 -2.44 4.13
CA HIS A 111 -2.30 -3.70 4.49
C HIS A 111 -2.55 -4.58 3.27
N ALA A 112 -2.99 -3.99 2.13
CA ALA A 112 -3.15 -4.72 0.87
C ALA A 112 -1.82 -5.32 0.39
N GLU A 113 -0.73 -4.53 0.41
CA GLU A 113 0.59 -5.00 0.03
C GLU A 113 1.15 -6.02 1.01
N ASN A 114 0.96 -5.83 2.32
CA ASN A 114 1.38 -6.79 3.34
C ASN A 114 0.83 -8.20 3.02
N TYR A 115 -0.46 -8.29 2.68
CA TYR A 115 -1.06 -9.55 2.26
C TYR A 115 -0.33 -10.15 1.04
N ALA A 116 -0.23 -9.39 -0.05
CA ALA A 116 0.34 -9.86 -1.31
C ALA A 116 1.80 -10.35 -1.17
N TYR A 117 2.61 -9.62 -0.42
CA TYR A 117 4.00 -10.02 -0.19
C TYR A 117 4.12 -11.20 0.77
N CYS A 118 3.36 -11.21 1.88
CA CYS A 118 3.37 -12.31 2.82
C CYS A 118 2.93 -13.62 2.15
N GLU A 119 1.87 -13.58 1.34
CA GLU A 119 1.41 -14.74 0.57
C GLU A 119 2.50 -15.29 -0.36
N ALA A 120 3.17 -14.41 -1.11
CA ALA A 120 4.21 -14.84 -2.03
C ALA A 120 5.48 -15.33 -1.31
N LEU A 121 5.91 -14.65 -0.25
CA LEU A 121 7.14 -14.99 0.49
C LEU A 121 6.98 -16.22 1.37
N SER A 122 5.80 -16.46 1.96
CA SER A 122 5.56 -17.63 2.80
C SER A 122 5.56 -18.95 2.03
N ARG A 123 5.30 -18.90 0.71
CA ARG A 123 5.37 -20.06 -0.18
C ARG A 123 6.81 -20.47 -0.55
N VAL A 124 7.80 -19.63 -0.23
CA VAL A 124 9.20 -19.93 -0.51
C VAL A 124 9.80 -20.72 0.65
N GLU A 125 10.24 -21.94 0.38
CA GLU A 125 10.86 -22.81 1.37
C GLU A 125 12.07 -22.12 2.05
N GLY A 126 12.10 -22.15 3.38
CA GLY A 126 13.15 -21.55 4.20
C GLY A 126 12.94 -20.07 4.48
N ASN A 127 11.80 -19.49 4.12
CA ASN A 127 11.35 -18.22 4.67
C ASN A 127 10.48 -18.42 5.90
N HIS A 128 10.68 -17.57 6.91
CA HIS A 128 9.79 -17.38 8.05
C HIS A 128 9.24 -15.96 8.01
N VAL A 129 7.96 -15.81 7.66
CA VAL A 129 7.33 -14.51 7.40
C VAL A 129 6.54 -14.07 8.63
N ILE A 130 6.88 -12.90 9.14
CA ILE A 130 6.23 -12.23 10.28
C ILE A 130 5.52 -10.99 9.73
N SER A 131 4.23 -10.91 9.91
CA SER A 131 3.42 -9.74 9.54
C SER A 131 3.09 -8.90 10.76
N ILE A 132 3.27 -7.58 10.67
CA ILE A 132 2.88 -6.62 11.70
C ILE A 132 1.96 -5.58 11.07
N GLN A 133 0.74 -5.48 11.58
CA GLN A 133 -0.23 -4.47 11.13
C GLN A 133 -0.61 -3.53 12.28
N THR A 134 -0.66 -2.24 11.98
CA THR A 134 -1.14 -1.21 12.91
C THR A 134 -2.43 -0.62 12.41
N PHE A 135 -3.41 -0.51 13.30
CA PHE A 135 -4.67 0.17 13.07
C PHE A 135 -4.86 1.31 14.07
N PRO A 136 -5.67 2.33 13.79
CA PRO A 136 -5.96 3.38 14.76
C PRO A 136 -6.62 2.81 16.03
N THR A 137 -7.71 2.06 15.86
CA THR A 137 -8.53 1.48 16.93
C THR A 137 -8.98 0.06 16.58
N LYS A 138 -9.64 -0.63 17.51
CA LYS A 138 -10.25 -1.94 17.28
C LYS A 138 -11.30 -1.91 16.16
N ASP A 139 -12.06 -0.83 16.06
CA ASP A 139 -13.15 -0.71 15.08
C ASP A 139 -12.62 -0.53 13.63
N ASP A 140 -11.33 -0.23 13.50
CA ASP A 140 -10.65 -0.12 12.20
C ASP A 140 -10.06 -1.45 11.73
N VAL A 141 -10.06 -2.49 12.57
CA VAL A 141 -9.42 -3.78 12.27
C VAL A 141 -10.24 -4.59 11.27
N TYR A 142 -9.59 -5.07 10.23
CA TYR A 142 -10.16 -5.96 9.21
C TYR A 142 -9.11 -6.95 8.68
N GLY A 143 -9.57 -8.02 8.04
CA GLY A 143 -8.71 -8.97 7.30
C GLY A 143 -7.73 -9.76 8.18
N GLU A 144 -7.97 -9.88 9.49
CA GLU A 144 -7.07 -10.55 10.42
C GLU A 144 -6.88 -12.04 10.10
N GLU A 145 -7.96 -12.76 9.82
CA GLU A 145 -7.89 -14.19 9.51
C GLU A 145 -7.15 -14.45 8.20
N GLU A 146 -7.41 -13.62 7.17
CA GLU A 146 -6.73 -13.71 5.90
C GLU A 146 -5.23 -13.43 6.05
N GLN A 147 -4.86 -12.39 6.81
CA GLN A 147 -3.46 -12.07 7.03
C GLN A 147 -2.73 -13.17 7.81
N ARG A 148 -3.39 -13.77 8.80
CA ARG A 148 -2.87 -14.93 9.52
C ARG A 148 -2.65 -16.14 8.62
N SER A 149 -3.50 -16.36 7.63
CA SER A 149 -3.40 -17.50 6.70
C SER A 149 -2.18 -17.42 5.77
N VAL A 150 -1.63 -16.22 5.54
CA VAL A 150 -0.50 -15.97 4.62
C VAL A 150 0.81 -15.63 5.32
N SER A 151 0.85 -15.65 6.64
CA SER A 151 2.05 -15.38 7.44
C SER A 151 2.30 -16.49 8.47
N HIS A 152 3.56 -16.72 8.84
CA HIS A 152 3.93 -17.70 9.88
C HIS A 152 3.67 -17.13 11.28
N GLU A 153 3.85 -15.82 11.45
CA GLU A 153 3.48 -15.07 12.65
C GLU A 153 2.73 -13.80 12.25
N TYR A 154 1.75 -13.42 13.06
CA TYR A 154 1.00 -12.19 12.87
C TYR A 154 0.88 -11.41 14.16
N HIS A 155 1.26 -10.15 14.11
CA HIS A 155 1.12 -9.19 15.20
C HIS A 155 0.20 -8.06 14.78
N ILE A 156 -0.75 -7.74 15.66
CA ILE A 156 -1.64 -6.60 15.50
C ILE A 156 -1.39 -5.59 16.62
N THR A 157 -1.34 -4.32 16.23
CA THR A 157 -1.26 -3.21 17.17
C THR A 157 -2.39 -2.22 16.90
N THR A 158 -2.88 -1.57 17.93
CA THR A 158 -3.76 -0.39 17.81
C THR A 158 -3.12 0.79 18.51
N VAL A 159 -3.21 1.96 17.88
CA VAL A 159 -2.59 3.19 18.42
C VAL A 159 -3.15 3.53 19.79
N ASP A 160 -4.47 3.36 19.96
CA ASP A 160 -5.18 3.62 21.21
C ASP A 160 -5.08 2.48 22.23
N GLY A 161 -4.64 1.28 21.82
CA GLY A 161 -4.54 0.09 22.68
C GLY A 161 -5.86 -0.64 22.90
N SER A 162 -6.88 -0.38 22.10
CA SER A 162 -8.20 -1.01 22.21
C SER A 162 -8.22 -2.48 21.75
N TYR A 163 -7.21 -2.91 20.94
CA TYR A 163 -7.03 -4.29 20.50
C TYR A 163 -5.56 -4.60 20.21
N GLY A 164 -5.16 -5.84 20.46
CA GLY A 164 -3.77 -6.28 20.27
C GLY A 164 -2.80 -5.56 21.22
N LYS A 165 -1.59 -5.25 20.73
CA LYS A 165 -0.59 -4.48 21.50
C LYS A 165 -0.84 -2.99 21.28
N ARG A 166 -0.81 -2.20 22.35
CA ARG A 166 -0.87 -0.73 22.24
C ARG A 166 0.39 -0.19 21.60
N GLY A 167 0.27 0.71 20.63
CA GLY A 167 1.37 1.40 19.97
C GLY A 167 1.39 1.17 18.46
N HIS A 168 2.57 1.21 17.89
CA HIS A 168 2.78 1.13 16.44
C HIS A 168 3.61 -0.10 16.06
N TYR A 169 3.62 -0.52 14.78
CA TYR A 169 4.44 -1.66 14.32
C TYR A 169 5.92 -1.52 14.68
N ASN A 170 6.44 -0.29 14.75
CA ASN A 170 7.83 -0.03 15.13
C ASN A 170 8.16 -0.50 16.56
N ASP A 171 7.18 -0.47 17.49
CA ASP A 171 7.36 -0.96 18.86
C ASP A 171 7.49 -2.49 18.90
N VAL A 172 6.76 -3.18 18.03
CA VAL A 172 6.86 -4.65 17.88
C VAL A 172 8.14 -5.00 17.13
N LEU A 173 8.43 -4.31 16.02
CA LEU A 173 9.65 -4.51 15.24
C LEU A 173 10.92 -4.40 16.10
N LYS A 174 11.01 -3.35 16.91
CA LYS A 174 12.14 -3.16 17.82
C LYS A 174 12.31 -4.33 18.78
N SER A 175 11.22 -4.77 19.40
CA SER A 175 11.25 -5.93 20.30
C SER A 175 11.66 -7.24 19.59
N LEU A 176 11.25 -7.41 18.32
CA LEU A 176 11.68 -8.58 17.53
C LEU A 176 13.16 -8.52 17.19
N LEU A 177 13.67 -7.37 16.77
CA LEU A 177 15.09 -7.17 16.46
C LEU A 177 16.03 -7.33 17.68
N GLU A 178 15.54 -7.04 18.89
CA GLU A 178 16.27 -7.25 20.14
C GLU A 178 16.33 -8.73 20.57
N THR A 179 15.40 -9.57 20.10
CA THR A 179 15.21 -10.94 20.62
C THR A 179 15.38 -12.04 19.59
N ARG A 180 15.48 -11.69 18.30
CA ARG A 180 15.54 -12.67 17.20
C ARG A 180 16.45 -12.19 16.09
N ASP A 181 16.98 -13.16 15.33
CA ASP A 181 17.67 -12.89 14.08
C ASP A 181 16.64 -12.61 12.98
N ILE A 182 16.62 -11.38 12.47
CA ILE A 182 15.80 -10.93 11.36
C ILE A 182 16.72 -10.65 10.17
N ASP A 183 16.42 -11.20 9.00
CA ASP A 183 17.24 -11.07 7.80
C ASP A 183 16.84 -9.84 6.97
N VAL A 184 15.55 -9.54 6.90
CA VAL A 184 15.03 -8.41 6.11
C VAL A 184 13.71 -7.87 6.66
N VAL A 185 13.56 -6.56 6.60
CA VAL A 185 12.33 -5.84 6.97
C VAL A 185 11.80 -5.13 5.75
N LEU A 186 10.50 -5.25 5.51
CA LEU A 186 9.77 -4.51 4.48
C LEU A 186 8.66 -3.68 5.12
N GLY A 187 8.35 -2.53 4.55
CA GLY A 187 7.28 -1.71 5.09
C GLY A 187 6.57 -0.84 4.07
N CYS A 188 5.26 -0.66 4.28
CA CYS A 188 4.41 0.28 3.56
C CYS A 188 3.46 0.96 4.54
N GLY A 189 3.51 2.30 4.61
CA GLY A 189 2.73 3.01 5.59
C GLY A 189 2.95 4.52 5.58
N GLN A 190 2.72 5.13 6.72
CA GLN A 190 3.02 6.54 6.95
C GLN A 190 4.52 6.79 6.81
N ILE A 191 4.87 7.86 6.11
CA ILE A 191 6.27 8.10 5.72
C ILE A 191 7.20 8.37 6.91
N ASP A 192 6.70 9.01 7.95
CA ASP A 192 7.43 9.22 9.21
C ASP A 192 7.69 7.88 9.91
N LYS A 193 6.74 6.95 9.89
CA LYS A 193 6.88 5.62 10.47
C LYS A 193 7.82 4.72 9.66
N LEU A 194 7.84 4.89 8.33
CA LEU A 194 8.82 4.23 7.46
C LEU A 194 10.24 4.77 7.70
N LYS A 195 10.38 6.06 7.99
CA LYS A 195 11.66 6.65 8.41
C LYS A 195 12.12 6.05 9.74
N ASP A 196 11.23 6.01 10.75
CA ASP A 196 11.54 5.40 12.05
C ASP A 196 11.97 3.92 11.87
N MET A 197 11.25 3.15 11.02
CA MET A 197 11.61 1.76 10.68
C MET A 197 13.02 1.66 10.07
N ALA A 198 13.35 2.57 9.14
CA ALA A 198 14.66 2.60 8.52
C ALA A 198 15.78 2.91 9.54
N ASP A 199 15.53 3.82 10.48
CA ASP A 199 16.49 4.17 11.52
C ASP A 199 16.68 3.00 12.51
N ILE A 200 15.60 2.38 12.99
CA ILE A 200 15.63 1.20 13.87
C ILE A 200 16.40 0.05 13.20
N THR A 201 16.08 -0.29 11.95
CA THR A 201 16.72 -1.41 11.25
C THR A 201 18.21 -1.14 10.96
N ARG A 202 18.58 0.13 10.72
CA ARG A 202 19.98 0.53 10.53
C ARG A 202 20.79 0.34 11.81
N GLU A 203 20.25 0.70 12.97
CA GLU A 203 20.89 0.49 14.28
C GLU A 203 21.17 -0.99 14.55
N HIS A 204 20.32 -1.88 14.07
CA HIS A 204 20.48 -3.34 14.22
C HIS A 204 21.24 -4.02 13.06
N GLY A 205 21.66 -3.25 12.04
CA GLY A 205 22.38 -3.79 10.88
C GLY A 205 21.53 -4.68 9.96
N VAL A 206 20.20 -4.58 10.05
CA VAL A 206 19.25 -5.39 9.29
C VAL A 206 18.81 -4.64 8.03
N LYS A 207 18.80 -5.33 6.88
CA LYS A 207 18.33 -4.79 5.62
C LYS A 207 16.87 -4.37 5.70
N ALA A 208 16.55 -3.17 5.18
CA ALA A 208 15.17 -2.71 5.15
C ALA A 208 14.79 -2.11 3.79
N TYR A 209 13.54 -2.33 3.41
CA TYR A 209 12.94 -1.77 2.20
C TYR A 209 11.64 -1.04 2.54
N SER A 210 11.43 0.13 1.93
CA SER A 210 10.21 0.93 2.08
C SER A 210 9.50 1.09 0.75
N VAL A 211 8.20 0.83 0.72
CA VAL A 211 7.35 1.19 -0.39
C VAL A 211 7.04 2.68 -0.29
N LEU A 212 7.52 3.45 -1.26
CA LEU A 212 7.32 4.89 -1.31
C LEU A 212 6.09 5.23 -2.17
N ARG A 213 5.13 5.92 -1.58
CA ARG A 213 3.89 6.34 -2.22
C ARG A 213 3.93 7.84 -2.49
N GLN A 214 4.69 8.21 -3.53
CA GLN A 214 4.75 9.58 -3.98
C GLN A 214 3.52 9.97 -4.79
N ILE A 215 3.27 11.28 -4.88
CA ILE A 215 2.26 11.84 -5.77
C ILE A 215 2.58 11.40 -7.20
N MET A 216 1.64 10.75 -7.85
CA MET A 216 1.74 10.29 -9.23
C MET A 216 0.67 10.99 -10.07
N VAL A 217 1.07 11.46 -11.26
CA VAL A 217 0.16 12.10 -12.22
C VAL A 217 -0.07 11.19 -13.42
N ASP A 218 1.00 10.72 -14.08
CA ASP A 218 0.88 9.84 -15.25
C ASP A 218 1.26 8.38 -14.95
N ALA A 219 2.10 8.16 -13.95
CA ALA A 219 2.67 6.87 -13.56
C ALA A 219 3.49 6.15 -14.65
N THR A 220 3.91 6.86 -15.71
CA THR A 220 4.65 6.31 -16.87
C THR A 220 6.12 6.77 -16.94
N GLY A 221 6.56 7.56 -15.96
CA GLY A 221 7.92 8.10 -15.92
C GLY A 221 8.15 9.39 -16.70
N MET A 222 7.10 9.97 -17.29
CA MET A 222 7.25 11.17 -18.12
C MET A 222 7.20 12.48 -17.33
N CYS A 223 6.26 12.60 -16.38
CA CYS A 223 6.01 13.88 -15.70
C CYS A 223 6.98 14.22 -14.57
N GLY A 224 7.69 13.23 -14.02
CA GLY A 224 8.63 13.41 -12.89
C GLY A 224 7.98 13.82 -11.57
N ALA A 225 6.65 13.76 -11.45
CA ALA A 225 5.93 14.12 -10.23
C ALA A 225 6.30 13.20 -9.05
N CYS A 226 6.51 11.93 -9.31
CA CYS A 226 6.82 10.89 -8.32
C CYS A 226 8.31 10.73 -8.02
N ARG A 227 9.14 11.75 -8.31
CA ARG A 227 10.59 11.67 -8.06
C ARG A 227 10.91 11.56 -6.57
N VAL A 228 11.92 10.78 -6.27
CA VAL A 228 12.53 10.58 -4.96
C VAL A 228 14.05 10.57 -5.11
N PHE A 229 14.77 10.81 -4.02
CA PHE A 229 16.23 10.71 -4.01
C PHE A 229 16.66 9.47 -3.20
N ILE A 230 17.35 8.57 -3.87
CA ILE A 230 17.88 7.32 -3.31
C ILE A 230 19.40 7.35 -3.46
N ASP A 231 20.12 7.36 -2.35
CA ASP A 231 21.59 7.49 -2.34
C ASP A 231 22.07 8.72 -3.15
N GLY A 232 21.37 9.84 -2.99
CA GLY A 232 21.63 11.09 -3.72
C GLY A 232 21.22 11.10 -5.20
N GLN A 233 20.76 9.97 -5.76
CA GLN A 233 20.32 9.85 -7.15
C GLN A 233 18.81 10.03 -7.28
N MET A 234 18.38 10.82 -8.25
CA MET A 234 16.97 10.95 -8.58
C MET A 234 16.44 9.65 -9.19
N LYS A 235 15.35 9.15 -8.63
CA LYS A 235 14.57 7.99 -9.11
C LYS A 235 13.10 8.39 -9.26
N LEU A 236 12.37 7.64 -10.07
CA LEU A 236 10.94 7.82 -10.25
C LEU A 236 10.20 6.62 -9.65
N THR A 237 9.40 6.85 -8.63
CA THR A 237 8.69 5.79 -7.90
C THR A 237 7.86 4.90 -8.83
N CYS A 238 7.28 5.47 -9.89
CA CYS A 238 6.42 4.73 -10.82
C CYS A 238 7.15 3.77 -11.76
N ILE A 239 8.46 3.96 -12.00
CA ILE A 239 9.23 3.10 -12.93
C ILE A 239 10.49 2.49 -12.30
N ASP A 240 11.12 3.14 -11.31
CA ASP A 240 12.29 2.63 -10.60
C ASP A 240 11.92 1.89 -9.31
N GLY A 241 10.71 2.15 -8.76
CA GLY A 241 10.18 1.60 -7.52
C GLY A 241 8.91 0.76 -7.75
N PRO A 242 7.98 0.74 -6.81
CA PRO A 242 7.84 1.63 -5.65
C PRO A 242 8.68 1.26 -4.42
N LEU A 243 9.26 0.07 -4.38
CA LEU A 243 10.07 -0.40 -3.25
C LEU A 243 11.53 0.02 -3.42
N PHE A 244 12.10 0.64 -2.38
CA PHE A 244 13.49 1.10 -2.35
C PHE A 244 14.19 0.66 -1.07
N ASP A 245 15.52 0.57 -1.12
CA ASP A 245 16.37 0.41 0.07
C ASP A 245 16.10 1.57 1.04
N ALA A 246 15.46 1.26 2.18
CA ALA A 246 15.02 2.26 3.16
C ALA A 246 16.18 3.08 3.74
N HIS A 247 17.37 2.48 3.81
CA HIS A 247 18.53 3.16 4.35
C HIS A 247 19.13 4.22 3.42
N LYS A 248 18.69 4.24 2.15
CA LYS A 248 19.18 5.17 1.12
C LYS A 248 18.17 6.23 0.73
N VAL A 249 16.96 6.16 1.28
CA VAL A 249 15.88 7.12 1.00
C VAL A 249 16.17 8.46 1.67
N ASN A 250 16.03 9.54 0.91
CA ASN A 250 15.92 10.89 1.49
C ASN A 250 14.48 11.13 1.96
N PHE A 251 14.16 10.70 3.17
CA PHE A 251 12.83 10.82 3.75
C PHE A 251 12.37 12.28 3.95
N GLU A 252 13.29 13.21 4.18
CA GLU A 252 12.93 14.63 4.33
C GLU A 252 12.36 15.20 3.04
N ASP A 253 13.01 14.91 1.89
CA ASP A 253 12.47 15.32 0.58
C ASP A 253 11.11 14.66 0.31
N VAL A 254 10.96 13.37 0.63
CA VAL A 254 9.68 12.63 0.48
C VAL A 254 8.57 13.29 1.28
N ILE A 255 8.80 13.61 2.56
CA ILE A 255 7.82 14.26 3.45
C ILE A 255 7.42 15.63 2.91
N ASN A 256 8.40 16.46 2.52
CA ASN A 256 8.15 17.79 1.98
C ASN A 256 7.29 17.74 0.71
N ARG A 257 7.58 16.80 -0.19
CA ARG A 257 6.85 16.65 -1.46
C ARG A 257 5.41 16.16 -1.27
N LEU A 258 5.17 15.25 -0.34
CA LEU A 258 3.81 14.79 -0.01
C LEU A 258 2.93 15.92 0.56
N GLY A 259 3.53 16.99 1.06
CA GLY A 259 2.81 18.17 1.55
C GLY A 259 2.33 19.15 0.47
N MET A 260 2.85 19.07 -0.78
CA MET A 260 2.71 20.11 -1.80
C MET A 260 1.26 20.39 -2.26
N PHE A 261 0.39 19.40 -2.28
CA PHE A 261 -0.97 19.52 -2.82
C PHE A 261 -2.07 19.40 -1.78
N LYS A 262 -1.76 19.38 -0.48
CA LYS A 262 -2.75 19.21 0.59
C LYS A 262 -3.91 20.20 0.52
N GLN A 263 -3.65 21.48 0.23
CA GLN A 263 -4.71 22.50 0.15
C GLN A 263 -5.60 22.32 -1.09
N PRO A 264 -5.06 22.17 -2.33
CA PRO A 264 -5.88 21.87 -3.50
C PRO A 264 -6.68 20.56 -3.37
N GLU A 265 -6.12 19.52 -2.77
CA GLU A 265 -6.80 18.25 -2.53
C GLU A 265 -7.98 18.42 -1.56
N ALA A 266 -7.79 19.16 -0.46
CA ALA A 266 -8.84 19.45 0.50
C ALA A 266 -9.98 20.26 -0.14
N ALA A 267 -9.67 21.28 -0.92
CA ALA A 267 -10.65 22.10 -1.64
C ALA A 267 -11.44 21.27 -2.68
N ALA A 268 -10.76 20.39 -3.42
CA ALA A 268 -11.41 19.52 -4.39
C ALA A 268 -12.35 18.50 -3.73
N LYS A 269 -11.95 17.96 -2.57
CA LYS A 269 -12.80 17.07 -1.77
C LYS A 269 -14.05 17.79 -1.26
N GLU A 270 -13.88 18.96 -0.68
CA GLU A 270 -14.98 19.76 -0.14
C GLU A 270 -16.00 20.13 -1.23
N ALA A 271 -15.54 20.63 -2.37
CA ALA A 271 -16.40 20.93 -3.52
C ALA A 271 -17.18 19.70 -4.02
N TYR A 272 -16.55 18.54 -4.00
CA TYR A 272 -17.23 17.28 -4.38
C TYR A 272 -18.33 16.90 -3.38
N LEU A 273 -18.06 16.98 -2.08
CA LEU A 273 -19.04 16.65 -1.04
C LEU A 273 -20.25 17.59 -1.09
N GLN A 274 -20.02 18.90 -1.27
CA GLN A 274 -21.11 19.90 -1.41
C GLN A 274 -21.97 19.61 -2.65
N ALA A 275 -21.36 19.23 -3.79
CA ALA A 275 -22.12 18.89 -4.99
C ALA A 275 -22.96 17.60 -4.79
N ARG A 276 -22.46 16.65 -4.00
CA ARG A 276 -23.15 15.39 -3.68
C ARG A 276 -24.36 15.58 -2.77
N GLU A 277 -24.28 16.51 -1.80
CA GLU A 277 -25.38 16.83 -0.87
C GLU A 277 -26.50 17.63 -1.55
N GLY A 278 -26.19 18.34 -2.64
CA GLY A 278 -27.15 19.15 -3.41
C GLY A 278 -27.86 18.41 -4.55
N SER A 279 -27.55 17.12 -4.77
CA SER A 279 -28.13 16.26 -5.82
C SER A 279 -29.09 15.25 -5.23
#